data_8043f1b79a7d8e1237efac0ed3112c6d
#
_entry.id   8043f1b79a7d8e1237efac0ed3112c6d
#
_cell.length_a   1.000
_cell.length_b   1.000
_cell.length_c   1.000
_cell.angle_alpha   90.00
_cell.angle_beta   90.00
_cell.angle_gamma   90.00
#
_symmetry.space_group_name_H-M   'P 1'
#
loop_
_entity.id
_entity.type
_entity.pdbx_description
1 polymer ?
#
loop_
_entity_poly.entity_id
_entity_poly.type
_entity_poly.pdbx_seq_one_letter_code
_entity_poly.pdbx_strand_id
1 'polypeptide(L)'
;MAKFFEALDDKLIAFIEAQPMFFIASAVGEGRVNLSPKGLDAFRVLGPNLCAYLDITGSGNETAAHARGGGRATIMFCSFTRNPLVLRLYGRTRVGAPGSALWRRYAERFDALPGARQIVAFDIESCQTACGFGVPLMKLERTRTTLTELWAAKGEAATAEYRDKKNRVSIDGLPTGWGEA
;
A
#
# COMPACT_ATOMS: atom_id res chain seq x y z
N MET A 1 3.22 20.40 16.61
CA MET A 1 3.56 19.33 17.59
C MET A 1 2.93 18.02 17.11
N ALA A 2 3.60 16.91 17.32
CA ALA A 2 3.04 15.59 16.99
C ALA A 2 1.84 15.28 17.91
N LYS A 3 0.78 14.69 17.35
CA LYS A 3 -0.37 14.20 18.10
C LYS A 3 -0.59 12.74 17.76
N PHE A 4 -0.95 11.94 18.76
CA PHE A 4 -1.27 10.52 18.60
C PHE A 4 -2.76 10.28 18.74
N PHE A 5 -3.26 9.30 18.01
CA PHE A 5 -4.67 8.90 18.00
C PHE A 5 -4.71 7.36 17.97
N GLU A 6 -5.71 6.77 18.61
CA GLU A 6 -5.92 5.32 18.61
C GLU A 6 -6.64 4.84 17.33
N ALA A 7 -7.31 5.76 16.63
CA ALA A 7 -8.10 5.47 15.45
C ALA A 7 -8.18 6.70 14.53
N LEU A 8 -8.58 6.49 13.27
CA LEU A 8 -8.90 7.55 12.34
C LEU A 8 -10.25 8.21 12.72
N ASP A 9 -10.26 9.53 12.78
CA ASP A 9 -11.47 10.33 12.80
C ASP A 9 -11.83 10.81 11.38
N ASP A 10 -12.99 11.43 11.21
CA ASP A 10 -13.48 11.93 9.92
C ASP A 10 -12.52 12.93 9.26
N LYS A 11 -11.79 13.73 10.07
CA LYS A 11 -10.81 14.70 9.54
C LYS A 11 -9.58 14.03 8.99
N LEU A 12 -9.10 12.99 9.66
CA LEU A 12 -7.96 12.19 9.19
C LEU A 12 -8.34 11.36 7.96
N ILE A 13 -9.58 10.84 7.91
CA ILE A 13 -10.11 10.15 6.73
C ILE A 13 -10.18 11.10 5.53
N ALA A 14 -10.79 12.26 5.69
CA ALA A 14 -10.85 13.27 4.62
C ALA A 14 -9.45 13.73 4.16
N PHE A 15 -8.50 13.82 5.09
CA PHE A 15 -7.11 14.12 4.75
C PHE A 15 -6.49 13.01 3.89
N ILE A 16 -6.68 11.74 4.24
CA ILE A 16 -6.18 10.58 3.47
C ILE A 16 -6.75 10.60 2.05
N GLU A 17 -8.06 10.75 1.93
CA GLU A 17 -8.78 10.74 0.63
C GLU A 17 -8.37 11.88 -0.30
N ALA A 18 -7.89 12.99 0.27
CA ALA A 18 -7.38 14.12 -0.52
C ALA A 18 -5.96 13.90 -1.07
N GLN A 19 -5.23 12.84 -0.64
CA GLN A 19 -3.85 12.64 -1.09
C GLN A 19 -3.78 11.77 -2.35
N PRO A 20 -3.05 12.21 -3.40
CA PRO A 20 -2.93 11.45 -4.65
C PRO A 20 -2.01 10.23 -4.54
N MET A 21 -1.26 10.11 -3.46
CA MET A 21 -0.30 9.03 -3.22
C MET A 21 -0.02 8.85 -1.72
N PHE A 22 0.50 7.69 -1.40
CA PHE A 22 1.01 7.37 -0.07
C PHE A 22 2.32 6.58 -0.17
N PHE A 23 2.99 6.47 0.96
CA PHE A 23 4.17 5.61 1.13
C PHE A 23 3.83 4.48 2.09
N ILE A 24 4.33 3.29 1.81
CA ILE A 24 4.31 2.19 2.77
C ILE A 24 5.72 1.72 3.05
N ALA A 25 6.10 1.73 4.32
CA ALA A 25 7.28 1.06 4.84
C ALA A 25 6.87 -0.25 5.50
N SER A 26 7.68 -1.28 5.34
CA SER A 26 7.50 -2.56 6.03
C SER A 26 8.84 -3.21 6.36
N ALA A 27 8.90 -3.95 7.46
CA ALA A 27 10.09 -4.64 7.91
C ALA A 27 9.73 -5.84 8.79
N VAL A 28 10.59 -6.84 8.81
CA VAL A 28 10.65 -7.91 9.81
C VAL A 28 11.74 -7.60 10.84
N GLY A 29 12.09 -8.55 11.70
CA GLY A 29 13.10 -8.35 12.76
C GLY A 29 14.48 -7.98 12.23
N GLU A 30 14.90 -8.61 11.12
CA GLU A 30 16.19 -8.42 10.47
C GLU A 30 15.98 -8.24 8.95
N GLY A 31 17.01 -7.76 8.25
CA GLY A 31 16.97 -7.49 6.83
C GLY A 31 16.66 -6.04 6.48
N ARG A 32 16.29 -5.81 5.23
CA ARG A 32 16.08 -4.47 4.70
C ARG A 32 14.69 -3.95 5.05
N VAL A 33 14.61 -2.65 5.34
CA VAL A 33 13.34 -1.94 5.39
C VAL A 33 12.88 -1.67 3.95
N ASN A 34 11.73 -2.18 3.59
CA ASN A 34 11.08 -1.79 2.33
C ASN A 34 10.39 -0.44 2.49
N LEU A 35 10.52 0.42 1.50
CA LEU A 35 9.78 1.68 1.39
C LEU A 35 9.30 1.86 -0.05
N SER A 36 8.00 1.92 -0.25
CA SER A 36 7.39 1.97 -1.58
C SER A 36 6.39 3.13 -1.68
N PRO A 37 6.48 3.97 -2.73
CA PRO A 37 5.41 4.90 -3.10
C PRO A 37 4.27 4.15 -3.78
N LYS A 38 3.03 4.55 -3.50
CA LYS A 38 1.81 4.00 -4.09
C LYS A 38 0.88 5.13 -4.50
N GLY A 39 0.23 4.98 -5.63
CA GLY A 39 -0.74 5.92 -6.20
C GLY A 39 -1.86 5.17 -6.91
N LEU A 40 -2.32 5.67 -8.07
CA LEU A 40 -3.33 5.05 -8.92
C LEU A 40 -4.72 4.94 -8.26
N ASP A 41 -5.04 5.80 -7.32
CA ASP A 41 -6.28 5.73 -6.53
C ASP A 41 -6.51 4.34 -5.88
N ALA A 42 -5.43 3.69 -5.50
CA ALA A 42 -5.45 2.32 -5.03
C ALA A 42 -5.72 2.17 -3.53
N PHE A 43 -6.00 3.24 -2.77
CA PHE A 43 -6.17 3.21 -1.32
C PHE A 43 -7.63 3.39 -0.91
N ARG A 44 -8.07 2.66 0.12
CA ARG A 44 -9.42 2.80 0.72
C ARG A 44 -9.34 2.73 2.24
N VAL A 45 -10.01 3.66 2.91
CA VAL A 45 -10.31 3.55 4.34
C VAL A 45 -11.55 2.68 4.48
N LEU A 46 -11.46 1.62 5.28
CA LEU A 46 -12.51 0.62 5.47
C LEU A 46 -13.19 0.72 6.84
N GLY A 47 -12.59 1.49 7.73
CA GLY A 47 -13.06 1.74 9.08
C GLY A 47 -12.04 2.51 9.90
N PRO A 48 -12.36 2.87 11.14
CA PRO A 48 -11.49 3.71 11.97
C PRO A 48 -10.09 3.11 12.21
N ASN A 49 -10.00 1.78 12.27
CA ASN A 49 -8.75 1.04 12.50
C ASN A 49 -8.39 0.10 11.36
N LEU A 50 -8.96 0.31 10.16
CA LEU A 50 -8.73 -0.56 9.02
C LEU A 50 -8.67 0.24 7.73
N CYS A 51 -7.63 0.01 6.95
CA CYS A 51 -7.57 0.44 5.57
C CYS A 51 -7.04 -0.68 4.67
N ALA A 52 -7.11 -0.50 3.37
CA ALA A 52 -6.54 -1.43 2.41
C ALA A 52 -6.09 -0.70 1.15
N TYR A 53 -5.18 -1.35 0.41
CA TYR A 53 -4.86 -0.90 -0.94
C TYR A 53 -4.78 -2.07 -1.93
N LEU A 54 -5.13 -1.78 -3.17
CA LEU A 54 -4.91 -2.68 -4.30
C LEU A 54 -3.46 -2.59 -4.73
N ASP A 55 -2.74 -3.69 -4.64
CA ASP A 55 -1.33 -3.73 -4.99
C ASP A 55 -1.15 -4.24 -6.42
N ILE A 56 -0.50 -3.40 -7.23
CA ILE A 56 -0.23 -3.70 -8.64
C ILE A 56 1.13 -4.39 -8.77
N THR A 57 1.22 -5.33 -9.69
CA THR A 57 2.44 -6.09 -9.99
C THR A 57 3.63 -5.15 -10.23
N GLY A 58 4.65 -5.30 -9.42
CA GLY A 58 5.91 -4.56 -9.48
C GLY A 58 7.11 -5.51 -9.49
N SER A 59 8.32 -4.94 -9.41
CA SER A 59 9.59 -5.70 -9.46
C SER A 59 9.85 -6.57 -8.24
N GLY A 60 9.22 -6.25 -7.09
CA GLY A 60 9.32 -7.00 -5.85
C GLY A 60 7.96 -7.19 -5.19
N ASN A 61 7.92 -7.95 -4.10
CA ASN A 61 6.73 -8.21 -3.29
C ASN A 61 7.06 -8.20 -1.79
N GLU A 62 7.89 -7.22 -1.39
CA GLU A 62 8.49 -7.11 -0.06
C GLU A 62 7.44 -7.02 1.06
N THR A 63 6.40 -6.20 0.86
CA THR A 63 5.34 -6.04 1.85
C THR A 63 4.62 -7.36 2.15
N ALA A 64 4.42 -8.22 1.14
CA ALA A 64 3.81 -9.54 1.34
C ALA A 64 4.74 -10.46 2.13
N ALA A 65 6.03 -10.48 1.83
CA ALA A 65 7.01 -11.25 2.58
C ALA A 65 7.08 -10.81 4.06
N HIS A 66 7.10 -9.49 4.29
CA HIS A 66 7.13 -8.93 5.64
C HIS A 66 5.83 -9.21 6.41
N ALA A 67 4.66 -9.11 5.76
CA ALA A 67 3.37 -9.47 6.35
C ALA A 67 3.35 -10.93 6.81
N ARG A 68 3.83 -11.83 5.95
CA ARG A 68 3.93 -13.28 6.24
C ARG A 68 4.89 -13.56 7.40
N GLY A 69 5.98 -12.82 7.49
CA GLY A 69 6.96 -12.89 8.59
C GLY A 69 6.51 -12.20 9.89
N GLY A 70 5.25 -11.76 10.00
CA GLY A 70 4.73 -11.06 11.18
C GLY A 70 5.32 -9.65 11.37
N GLY A 71 5.81 -9.06 10.29
CA GLY A 71 6.48 -7.76 10.28
C GLY A 71 5.56 -6.58 10.63
N ARG A 72 6.20 -5.46 10.91
CA ARG A 72 5.55 -4.16 11.16
C ARG A 72 5.49 -3.35 9.89
N ALA A 73 4.49 -2.49 9.81
CA ALA A 73 4.38 -1.57 8.69
C ALA A 73 3.94 -0.17 9.14
N THR A 74 4.29 0.81 8.33
CA THR A 74 3.88 2.20 8.48
C THR A 74 3.39 2.70 7.14
N ILE A 75 2.18 3.26 7.11
CA ILE A 75 1.68 4.02 5.96
C ILE A 75 1.83 5.50 6.27
N MET A 76 2.33 6.28 5.31
CA MET A 76 2.53 7.71 5.46
C MET A 76 1.86 8.47 4.32
N PHE A 77 1.11 9.50 4.69
CA PHE A 77 0.56 10.51 3.79
C PHE A 77 1.20 11.87 4.09
N CYS A 78 1.49 12.62 3.03
CA CYS A 78 2.01 13.98 3.13
C CYS A 78 1.11 14.93 2.35
N SER A 79 0.76 16.07 2.95
CA SER A 79 0.16 17.16 2.21
C SER A 79 1.23 17.88 1.38
N PHE A 80 0.97 18.03 0.09
CA PHE A 80 1.75 18.85 -0.83
C PHE A 80 1.10 20.21 -1.10
N THR A 81 0.06 20.57 -0.33
CA THR A 81 -0.72 21.79 -0.46
C THR A 81 -0.35 22.82 0.62
N ARG A 82 -1.02 23.99 0.60
CA ARG A 82 -0.78 25.04 1.61
C ARG A 82 -1.14 24.64 3.05
N ASN A 83 -1.93 23.57 3.23
CA ASN A 83 -2.27 23.04 4.54
C ASN A 83 -1.30 21.90 4.89
N PRO A 84 -0.15 22.19 5.53
CA PRO A 84 0.88 21.20 5.75
C PRO A 84 0.46 20.19 6.81
N LEU A 85 0.56 18.93 6.50
CA LEU A 85 0.31 17.83 7.42
C LEU A 85 1.05 16.58 6.95
N VAL A 86 1.61 15.83 7.89
CA VAL A 86 2.06 14.45 7.69
C VAL A 86 1.24 13.57 8.61
N LEU A 87 0.63 12.55 8.07
CA LEU A 87 -0.07 11.50 8.82
C LEU A 87 0.66 10.18 8.65
N ARG A 88 0.92 9.50 9.76
CA ARG A 88 1.44 8.12 9.78
C ARG A 88 0.43 7.21 10.45
N LEU A 89 0.21 6.06 9.81
CA LEU A 89 -0.54 4.95 10.35
C LEU A 89 0.47 3.86 10.71
N TYR A 90 0.49 3.42 11.94
CA TYR A 90 1.34 2.33 12.42
C TYR A 90 0.51 1.09 12.62
N GLY A 91 1.01 -0.07 12.23
CA GLY A 91 0.26 -1.32 12.38
C GLY A 91 0.87 -2.50 11.63
N ARG A 92 0.00 -3.40 11.19
CA ARG A 92 0.36 -4.65 10.54
C ARG A 92 -0.42 -4.86 9.25
N THR A 93 0.20 -5.57 8.32
CA THR A 93 -0.41 -5.89 7.03
C THR A 93 -0.86 -7.35 6.98
N ARG A 94 -1.99 -7.57 6.30
CA ARG A 94 -2.45 -8.87 5.83
C ARG A 94 -2.60 -8.81 4.32
N VAL A 95 -2.17 -9.85 3.63
CA VAL A 95 -2.14 -9.87 2.17
C VAL A 95 -3.02 -11.00 1.64
N GLY A 96 -3.81 -10.71 0.61
CA GLY A 96 -4.68 -11.68 -0.04
C GLY A 96 -4.60 -11.59 -1.56
N ALA A 97 -4.14 -12.68 -2.19
CA ALA A 97 -4.17 -12.84 -3.63
C ALA A 97 -5.60 -13.08 -4.15
N PRO A 98 -5.86 -12.96 -5.46
CA PRO A 98 -7.13 -13.33 -6.07
C PRO A 98 -7.60 -14.71 -5.62
N GLY A 99 -8.88 -14.83 -5.26
CA GLY A 99 -9.46 -16.06 -4.71
C GLY A 99 -9.34 -16.25 -3.20
N SER A 100 -8.52 -15.48 -2.50
CA SER A 100 -8.44 -15.52 -1.04
C SER A 100 -9.69 -14.90 -0.37
N ALA A 101 -9.90 -15.20 0.92
CA ALA A 101 -10.98 -14.59 1.69
C ALA A 101 -10.87 -13.06 1.76
N LEU A 102 -9.65 -12.53 1.90
CA LEU A 102 -9.39 -11.09 1.92
C LEU A 102 -9.73 -10.44 0.57
N TRP A 103 -9.34 -11.08 -0.53
CA TRP A 103 -9.68 -10.61 -1.88
C TRP A 103 -11.20 -10.57 -2.07
N ARG A 104 -11.90 -11.67 -1.81
CA ARG A 104 -13.37 -11.74 -1.95
C ARG A 104 -14.09 -10.67 -1.13
N ARG A 105 -13.55 -10.33 0.04
CA ARG A 105 -14.14 -9.35 0.94
C ARG A 105 -14.02 -7.91 0.46
N TYR A 106 -12.91 -7.57 -0.22
CA TYR A 106 -12.58 -6.16 -0.47
C TYR A 106 -12.34 -5.80 -1.94
N ALA A 107 -12.28 -6.75 -2.88
CA ALA A 107 -11.95 -6.46 -4.27
C ALA A 107 -12.93 -5.46 -4.92
N GLU A 108 -14.22 -5.55 -4.61
CA GLU A 108 -15.26 -4.66 -5.13
C GLU A 108 -15.14 -3.20 -4.67
N ARG A 109 -14.27 -2.92 -3.69
CA ARG A 109 -13.98 -1.55 -3.23
C ARG A 109 -13.00 -0.81 -4.12
N PHE A 110 -12.39 -1.50 -5.07
CA PHE A 110 -11.36 -0.97 -5.95
C PHE A 110 -11.79 -1.11 -7.41
N ASP A 111 -11.37 -0.14 -8.23
CA ASP A 111 -11.50 -0.28 -9.67
C ASP A 111 -10.62 -1.43 -10.16
N ALA A 112 -11.08 -2.14 -11.19
CA ALA A 112 -10.30 -3.19 -11.83
C ALA A 112 -9.12 -2.57 -12.57
N LEU A 113 -7.91 -2.76 -12.08
CA LEU A 113 -6.69 -2.27 -12.69
C LEU A 113 -5.88 -3.41 -13.30
N PRO A 114 -5.43 -3.28 -14.56
CA PRO A 114 -4.51 -4.24 -15.16
C PRO A 114 -3.26 -4.45 -14.30
N GLY A 115 -2.88 -5.70 -14.12
CA GLY A 115 -1.76 -6.05 -13.27
C GLY A 115 -2.05 -6.08 -11.77
N ALA A 116 -3.30 -5.90 -11.34
CA ALA A 116 -3.70 -6.08 -9.94
C ALA A 116 -3.27 -7.47 -9.45
N ARG A 117 -2.49 -7.51 -8.36
CA ARG A 117 -1.83 -8.71 -7.85
C ARG A 117 -2.46 -9.23 -6.57
N GLN A 118 -2.74 -8.34 -5.66
CA GLN A 118 -3.21 -8.68 -4.32
C GLN A 118 -3.84 -7.46 -3.65
N ILE A 119 -4.63 -7.70 -2.61
CA ILE A 119 -5.08 -6.67 -1.68
C ILE A 119 -4.20 -6.76 -0.44
N VAL A 120 -3.70 -5.61 -0.01
CA VAL A 120 -3.01 -5.46 1.26
C VAL A 120 -3.93 -4.71 2.21
N ALA A 121 -4.48 -5.42 3.18
CA ALA A 121 -5.21 -4.81 4.29
C ALA A 121 -4.22 -4.41 5.38
N PHE A 122 -4.49 -3.29 6.03
CA PHE A 122 -3.65 -2.71 7.07
C PHE A 122 -4.49 -2.49 8.33
N ASP A 123 -4.17 -3.24 9.36
CA ASP A 123 -4.78 -3.10 10.68
C ASP A 123 -4.02 -1.99 11.43
N ILE A 124 -4.73 -0.88 11.69
CA ILE A 124 -4.17 0.33 12.31
C ILE A 124 -4.13 0.13 13.83
N GLU A 125 -2.94 0.16 14.41
CA GLU A 125 -2.70 0.11 15.86
C GLU A 125 -2.67 1.52 16.48
N SER A 126 -2.17 2.50 15.74
CA SER A 126 -2.17 3.92 16.13
C SER A 126 -1.92 4.83 14.93
N CYS A 127 -2.27 6.10 15.09
CA CYS A 127 -2.01 7.15 14.11
C CYS A 127 -1.20 8.29 14.74
N GLN A 128 -0.38 8.94 13.93
CA GLN A 128 0.40 10.11 14.36
C GLN A 128 0.34 11.20 13.30
N THR A 129 0.01 12.41 13.72
CA THR A 129 0.17 13.60 12.88
C THR A 129 1.44 14.37 13.24
N ALA A 130 2.03 15.02 12.23
CA ALA A 130 3.13 15.97 12.39
C ALA A 130 2.91 17.18 11.48
N CYS A 131 3.61 18.29 11.75
CA CYS A 131 3.34 19.56 11.10
C CYS A 131 3.56 19.58 9.57
N GLY A 132 4.42 18.75 9.03
CA GLY A 132 4.68 18.71 7.59
C GLY A 132 5.36 19.97 7.00
N PHE A 133 5.89 20.88 7.82
CA PHE A 133 6.46 22.18 7.37
C PHE A 133 7.67 22.03 6.43
N GLY A 134 8.37 20.90 6.48
CA GLY A 134 9.47 20.59 5.57
C GLY A 134 9.04 19.91 4.27
N VAL A 135 7.75 19.59 4.10
CA VAL A 135 7.24 19.01 2.86
C VAL A 135 7.02 20.10 1.83
N PRO A 136 7.59 20.01 0.62
CA PRO A 136 7.45 21.06 -0.36
C PRO A 136 6.03 21.17 -0.91
N LEU A 137 5.67 22.35 -1.42
CA LEU A 137 4.45 22.51 -2.21
C LEU A 137 4.65 21.88 -3.59
N MET A 138 3.70 21.06 -4.01
CA MET A 138 3.72 20.37 -5.30
C MET A 138 2.34 20.42 -5.94
N LYS A 139 2.30 20.56 -7.26
CA LYS A 139 1.07 20.45 -8.04
C LYS A 139 1.06 19.12 -8.76
N LEU A 140 0.00 18.34 -8.55
CA LEU A 140 -0.23 17.16 -9.35
C LEU A 140 -0.55 17.59 -10.79
N GLU A 141 0.30 17.21 -11.72
CA GLU A 141 0.06 17.44 -13.14
C GLU A 141 -0.91 16.40 -13.69
N ARG A 142 -0.60 15.12 -13.45
CA ARG A 142 -1.44 13.97 -13.86
C ARG A 142 -1.05 12.69 -13.13
N THR A 143 -1.95 11.74 -13.06
CA THR A 143 -1.64 10.37 -12.67
C THR A 143 -0.97 9.64 -13.85
N ARG A 144 0.10 8.90 -13.59
CA ARG A 144 0.76 8.07 -14.62
C ARG A 144 -0.04 6.79 -14.87
N THR A 145 -0.25 6.47 -16.12
CA THR A 145 -0.92 5.22 -16.57
C THR A 145 0.07 4.14 -17.01
N THR A 146 1.36 4.46 -17.07
CA THR A 146 2.43 3.60 -17.62
C THR A 146 2.43 2.19 -17.06
N LEU A 147 2.19 2.02 -15.74
CA LEU A 147 2.21 0.69 -15.13
C LEU A 147 0.99 -0.16 -15.55
N THR A 148 -0.20 0.42 -15.55
CA THR A 148 -1.44 -0.27 -15.94
C THR A 148 -1.47 -0.54 -17.44
N GLU A 149 -0.99 0.38 -18.27
CA GLU A 149 -0.82 0.20 -19.72
C GLU A 149 0.17 -0.93 -20.04
N LEU A 150 1.29 -0.99 -19.31
CA LEU A 150 2.28 -2.08 -19.47
C LEU A 150 1.63 -3.45 -19.25
N TRP A 151 0.87 -3.60 -18.15
CA TRP A 151 0.24 -4.88 -17.84
C TRP A 151 -0.95 -5.20 -18.75
N ALA A 152 -1.70 -4.20 -19.17
CA ALA A 152 -2.75 -4.37 -20.18
C ALA A 152 -2.16 -4.88 -21.51
N ALA A 153 -1.06 -4.29 -21.96
CA ALA A 153 -0.39 -4.69 -23.21
C ALA A 153 0.24 -6.08 -23.14
N LYS A 154 0.79 -6.48 -21.98
CA LYS A 154 1.38 -7.81 -21.81
C LYS A 154 0.36 -8.93 -21.68
N GLY A 155 -0.83 -8.63 -21.19
CA GLY A 155 -1.87 -9.61 -20.91
C GLY A 155 -1.63 -10.45 -19.66
N GLU A 156 -2.65 -11.19 -19.23
CA GLU A 156 -2.62 -11.89 -17.93
C GLU A 156 -1.61 -13.03 -17.90
N ALA A 157 -1.43 -13.80 -18.99
CA ALA A 157 -0.48 -14.92 -19.01
C ALA A 157 0.98 -14.45 -18.77
N ALA A 158 1.43 -13.41 -19.48
CA ALA A 158 2.76 -12.85 -19.29
C ALA A 158 2.92 -12.15 -17.93
N THR A 159 1.85 -11.58 -17.40
CA THR A 159 1.83 -10.99 -16.07
C THR A 159 1.97 -12.06 -14.98
N ALA A 160 1.29 -13.20 -15.12
CA ALA A 160 1.41 -14.35 -14.22
C ALA A 160 2.84 -14.92 -14.22
N GLU A 161 3.41 -15.14 -15.40
CA GLU A 161 4.81 -15.59 -15.55
C GLU A 161 5.79 -14.63 -14.85
N TYR A 162 5.59 -13.32 -15.04
CA TYR A 162 6.43 -12.32 -14.40
C TYR A 162 6.33 -12.39 -12.85
N ARG A 163 5.12 -12.54 -12.31
CA ARG A 163 4.90 -12.69 -10.86
C ARG A 163 5.59 -13.94 -10.33
N ASP A 164 5.48 -15.06 -11.05
CA ASP A 164 6.14 -16.32 -10.68
C ASP A 164 7.66 -16.18 -10.66
N LYS A 165 8.23 -15.44 -11.59
CA LYS A 165 9.66 -15.21 -11.66
C LYS A 165 10.19 -14.20 -10.65
N LYS A 166 9.40 -13.16 -10.30
CA LYS A 166 9.90 -11.99 -9.58
C LYS A 166 9.24 -11.74 -8.23
N ASN A 167 8.08 -12.36 -7.95
CA ASN A 167 7.31 -12.02 -6.78
C ASN A 167 7.13 -13.15 -5.75
N ARG A 168 7.79 -14.29 -5.95
CA ARG A 168 7.74 -15.41 -4.99
C ARG A 168 8.60 -15.20 -3.77
N VAL A 169 9.70 -14.45 -3.92
CA VAL A 169 10.70 -14.25 -2.87
C VAL A 169 11.06 -12.77 -2.80
N SER A 170 11.27 -12.26 -1.59
CA SER A 170 11.74 -10.90 -1.34
C SER A 170 13.24 -10.75 -1.67
N ILE A 171 13.74 -9.51 -1.66
CA ILE A 171 15.16 -9.22 -1.84
C ILE A 171 16.04 -9.87 -0.74
N ASP A 172 15.48 -10.11 0.44
CA ASP A 172 16.16 -10.75 1.57
C ASP A 172 15.91 -12.27 1.64
N GLY A 173 15.34 -12.87 0.59
CA GLY A 173 15.13 -14.32 0.49
C GLY A 173 13.87 -14.83 1.22
N LEU A 174 13.02 -13.94 1.74
CA LEU A 174 11.81 -14.32 2.47
C LEU A 174 10.68 -14.72 1.49
N PRO A 175 9.93 -15.80 1.78
CA PRO A 175 8.80 -16.19 0.94
C PRO A 175 7.66 -15.17 1.05
N THR A 176 7.06 -14.83 -0.08
CA THR A 176 5.95 -13.86 -0.15
C THR A 176 4.57 -14.51 -0.01
N GLY A 177 4.49 -15.83 -0.16
CA GLY A 177 3.24 -16.59 -0.27
C GLY A 177 2.61 -16.54 -1.67
N TRP A 178 3.24 -15.89 -2.65
CA TRP A 178 2.74 -15.88 -4.02
C TRP A 178 2.86 -17.26 -4.67
N GLY A 179 1.73 -17.77 -5.22
CA GLY A 179 1.67 -19.08 -5.85
C GLY A 179 1.64 -20.28 -4.88
N GLU A 180 1.49 -20.03 -3.58
CA GLU A 180 1.15 -21.06 -2.60
C GLU A 180 -0.38 -21.19 -2.52
N ALA A 181 -0.87 -22.42 -2.60
CA ALA A 181 -2.30 -22.75 -2.54
C ALA A 181 -2.84 -22.60 -1.10
#